data_10bb3ed1aa7763ea2333e5e6fa665031
#
_entry.id   10bb3ed1aa7763ea2333e5e6fa665031
#
_cell.length_a   1.000
_cell.length_b   1.000
_cell.length_c   1.000
_cell.angle_alpha   90.00
_cell.angle_beta   90.00
_cell.angle_gamma   90.00
#
_symmetry.space_group_name_H-M   'P 1'
#
loop_
_entity.id
_entity.type
_entity.pdbx_description
1 polymer ?
#
loop_
_entity_poly.entity_id
_entity_poly.type
_entity_poly.pdbx_seq_one_letter_code
_entity_poly.pdbx_strand_id
1 'polypeptide(L)'
;MLDLTTINSFYELKWFDGTVLHLPKPSEKFLRKISALDEQDLTEMEQMDEIKKITWELIRQNDEGRKFTAKELDECDAIIASMIIKDYMAEVEKRLGE
;
A
#
# COMPACT_ATOMS: atom_id res chain seq x y z
N MET A 1 0.35 14.89 24.66
CA MET A 1 0.59 15.79 23.54
C MET A 1 0.56 15.00 22.23
N LEU A 2 -0.19 15.48 21.26
CA LEU A 2 -0.25 14.86 19.95
C LEU A 2 1.00 15.27 19.15
N ASP A 3 1.76 14.30 18.70
CA ASP A 3 2.97 14.54 17.91
C ASP A 3 2.70 14.18 16.44
N LEU A 4 2.49 15.19 15.62
CA LEU A 4 2.16 15.01 14.21
C LEU A 4 3.37 14.54 13.38
N THR A 5 4.59 14.65 13.91
CA THR A 5 5.78 14.19 13.19
C THR A 5 5.83 12.66 13.08
N THR A 6 5.14 11.95 13.96
CA THR A 6 5.11 10.48 13.95
C THR A 6 4.04 9.91 13.03
N ILE A 7 3.14 10.74 12.50
CA ILE A 7 2.04 10.29 11.64
C ILE A 7 2.55 9.72 10.31
N ASN A 8 3.66 10.25 9.81
CA ASN A 8 4.23 9.82 8.54
C ASN A 8 4.82 8.40 8.60
N SER A 9 5.11 7.89 9.80
CA SER A 9 5.62 6.53 10.00
C SER A 9 4.49 5.56 10.33
N PHE A 10 3.43 5.58 9.53
CA PHE A 10 2.25 4.75 9.78
C PHE A 10 2.52 3.26 9.60
N TYR A 11 3.28 2.89 8.55
CA TYR A 11 3.49 1.50 8.19
C TYR A 11 4.92 1.29 7.67
N GLU A 12 5.59 0.23 8.12
CA GLU A 12 6.93 -0.13 7.65
C GLU A 12 6.83 -1.35 6.75
N LEU A 13 7.46 -1.25 5.58
CA LEU A 13 7.55 -2.33 4.61
C LEU A 13 9.02 -2.63 4.32
N LYS A 14 9.43 -3.87 4.52
CA LYS A 14 10.78 -4.29 4.16
C LYS A 14 10.77 -4.79 2.72
N TRP A 15 11.49 -4.09 1.85
CA TRP A 15 11.58 -4.42 0.44
C TRP A 15 12.45 -5.66 0.22
N PHE A 16 12.41 -6.22 -0.99
CA PHE A 16 13.15 -7.45 -1.33
C PHE A 16 14.65 -7.38 -1.07
N ASP A 17 15.24 -6.19 -1.16
CA ASP A 17 16.66 -5.97 -0.91
C ASP A 17 16.99 -5.70 0.56
N GLY A 18 16.01 -5.79 1.44
CA GLY A 18 16.18 -5.55 2.87
C GLY A 18 16.01 -4.11 3.30
N THR A 19 15.81 -3.18 2.35
CA THR A 19 15.56 -1.77 2.68
C THR A 19 14.19 -1.63 3.34
N VAL A 20 14.12 -0.88 4.44
CA VAL A 20 12.85 -0.57 5.10
C VAL A 20 12.29 0.71 4.53
N LEU A 21 11.05 0.63 4.06
CA LEU A 21 10.30 1.77 3.54
C LEU A 21 9.24 2.18 4.56
N HIS A 22 9.07 3.49 4.73
CA HIS A 22 8.03 4.03 5.61
C HIS A 22 6.91 4.60 4.75
N LEU A 23 5.74 3.98 4.86
CA LEU A 23 4.57 4.35 4.07
C LEU A 23 3.63 5.21 4.91
N PRO A 24 2.95 6.19 4.28
CA PRO A 24 2.06 7.09 5.00
C PRO A 24 0.75 6.42 5.39
N LYS A 25 0.01 7.07 6.27
CA LYS A 25 -1.37 6.65 6.56
C LYS A 25 -2.19 6.73 5.27
N PRO A 26 -3.26 5.91 5.14
CA PRO A 26 -4.05 5.91 3.92
C PRO A 26 -4.77 7.23 3.73
N SER A 27 -4.74 7.73 2.50
CA SER A 27 -5.55 8.88 2.11
C SER A 27 -6.99 8.42 1.88
N GLU A 28 -7.91 9.36 1.91
CA GLU A 28 -9.30 9.09 1.59
C GLU A 28 -9.43 8.53 0.17
N LYS A 29 -8.65 9.05 -0.77
CA LYS A 29 -8.61 8.58 -2.14
C LYS A 29 -8.18 7.10 -2.22
N PHE A 30 -7.17 6.72 -1.44
CA PHE A 30 -6.70 5.34 -1.38
C PHE A 30 -7.81 4.42 -0.85
N LEU A 31 -8.46 4.82 0.25
CA LEU A 31 -9.53 4.02 0.85
C LEU A 31 -10.71 3.84 -0.11
N ARG A 32 -11.05 4.87 -0.88
CA ARG A 32 -12.10 4.77 -1.89
C ARG A 32 -11.74 3.80 -3.01
N LYS A 33 -10.49 3.77 -3.44
CA LYS A 33 -10.02 2.83 -4.45
C LYS A 33 -10.13 1.38 -3.97
N ILE A 34 -9.75 1.14 -2.70
CA ILE A 34 -9.86 -0.21 -2.11
C ILE A 34 -11.33 -0.64 -2.02
N SER A 35 -12.21 0.24 -1.57
CA SER A 35 -13.65 -0.04 -1.49
C SER A 35 -14.24 -0.33 -2.86
N ALA A 36 -13.81 0.40 -3.88
CA ALA A 36 -14.32 0.25 -5.24
C ALA A 36 -13.99 -1.12 -5.84
N LEU A 37 -12.92 -1.76 -5.40
CA LEU A 37 -12.56 -3.10 -5.89
C LEU A 37 -13.66 -4.14 -5.60
N ASP A 38 -14.28 -4.03 -4.43
CA ASP A 38 -15.35 -4.96 -4.05
C ASP A 38 -16.67 -4.67 -4.74
N GLU A 39 -16.87 -3.43 -5.17
CA GLU A 39 -18.12 -2.98 -5.77
C GLU A 39 -18.14 -3.09 -7.30
N GLN A 40 -16.97 -3.14 -7.93
CA GLN A 40 -16.84 -3.24 -9.37
C GLN A 40 -16.98 -4.69 -9.84
N ASP A 41 -17.66 -4.88 -10.95
CA ASP A 41 -17.80 -6.19 -11.58
C ASP A 41 -16.57 -6.46 -12.48
N LEU A 42 -15.44 -6.71 -11.83
CA LEU A 42 -14.18 -6.95 -12.50
C LEU A 42 -13.88 -8.44 -12.62
N THR A 43 -13.25 -8.83 -13.74
CA THR A 43 -12.70 -10.18 -13.86
C THR A 43 -11.52 -10.32 -12.88
N GLU A 44 -11.11 -11.58 -12.62
CA GLU A 44 -9.93 -11.84 -11.76
C GLU A 44 -8.68 -11.10 -12.25
N MET A 45 -8.45 -11.11 -13.56
CA MET A 45 -7.30 -10.44 -14.16
C MET A 45 -7.36 -8.93 -13.94
N GLU A 46 -8.54 -8.35 -14.12
CA GLU A 46 -8.74 -6.92 -13.90
C GLU A 46 -8.53 -6.54 -12.42
N GLN A 47 -9.00 -7.36 -11.49
CA GLN A 47 -8.78 -7.15 -10.06
C GLN A 47 -7.29 -7.21 -9.72
N MET A 48 -6.58 -8.19 -10.28
CA MET A 48 -5.14 -8.33 -10.07
C MET A 48 -4.38 -7.10 -10.55
N ASP A 49 -4.75 -6.59 -11.73
CA ASP A 49 -4.11 -5.39 -12.28
C ASP A 49 -4.38 -4.15 -11.43
N GLU A 50 -5.59 -4.00 -10.93
CA GLU A 50 -5.96 -2.88 -10.07
C GLU A 50 -5.23 -2.93 -8.73
N ILE A 51 -5.13 -4.12 -8.12
CA ILE A 51 -4.39 -4.31 -6.87
C ILE A 51 -2.93 -3.93 -7.05
N LYS A 52 -2.30 -4.35 -8.15
CA LYS A 52 -0.91 -3.97 -8.44
C LYS A 52 -0.74 -2.46 -8.55
N LYS A 53 -1.62 -1.80 -9.29
CA LYS A 53 -1.57 -0.34 -9.48
C LYS A 53 -1.70 0.40 -8.15
N ILE A 54 -2.67 0.01 -7.33
CA ILE A 54 -2.90 0.63 -6.03
C ILE A 54 -1.69 0.44 -5.11
N THR A 55 -1.15 -0.78 -5.09
CA THR A 55 0.02 -1.10 -4.26
C THR A 55 1.25 -0.31 -4.72
N TRP A 56 1.49 -0.21 -6.02
CA TRP A 56 2.61 0.55 -6.56
C TRP A 56 2.50 2.04 -6.24
N GLU A 57 1.29 2.61 -6.29
CA GLU A 57 1.05 4.00 -5.90
C GLU A 57 1.39 4.21 -4.41
N LEU A 58 1.00 3.27 -3.57
CA LEU A 58 1.30 3.35 -2.14
C LEU A 58 2.80 3.28 -1.88
N ILE A 59 3.49 2.33 -2.51
CA ILE A 59 4.93 2.16 -2.35
C ILE A 59 5.70 3.40 -2.80
N ARG A 60 5.26 4.05 -3.87
CA ARG A 60 5.90 5.27 -4.37
C ARG A 60 5.81 6.44 -3.41
N GLN A 61 4.92 6.37 -2.43
CA GLN A 61 4.76 7.42 -1.42
C GLN A 61 5.68 7.23 -0.22
N ASN A 62 6.69 6.36 -0.33
CA ASN A 62 7.63 6.11 0.78
C ASN A 62 8.36 7.39 1.19
N ASP A 63 8.60 7.53 2.50
CA ASP A 63 9.25 8.73 3.07
C ASP A 63 10.71 8.84 2.70
N GLU A 64 11.33 7.74 2.28
CA GLU A 64 12.74 7.70 1.87
C GLU A 64 12.97 8.37 0.52
N GLY A 65 11.91 8.70 -0.20
CA GLY A 65 12.02 9.28 -1.53
C GLY A 65 12.57 8.31 -2.57
N ARG A 66 12.55 7.01 -2.27
CA ARG A 66 13.06 5.99 -3.18
C ARG A 66 12.19 5.88 -4.41
N LYS A 67 12.83 5.91 -5.58
CA LYS A 67 12.17 5.70 -6.88
C LYS A 67 12.37 4.28 -7.32
N PHE A 68 11.34 3.69 -7.92
CA PHE A 68 11.37 2.32 -8.39
C PHE A 68 11.35 2.28 -9.91
N THR A 69 12.16 1.39 -10.49
CA THR A 69 12.09 1.08 -11.91
C THR A 69 10.90 0.17 -12.18
N ALA A 70 10.48 0.09 -13.44
CA ALA A 70 9.42 -0.83 -13.84
C ALA A 70 9.78 -2.27 -13.49
N LYS A 71 11.05 -2.65 -13.64
CA LYS A 71 11.53 -3.99 -13.29
C LYS A 71 11.39 -4.28 -11.79
N GLU A 72 11.73 -3.30 -10.95
CA GLU A 72 11.59 -3.46 -9.50
C GLU A 72 10.12 -3.62 -9.09
N LEU A 73 9.23 -2.85 -9.72
CA LEU A 73 7.80 -2.95 -9.45
C LEU A 73 7.22 -4.27 -9.94
N ASP A 74 7.76 -4.83 -11.02
CA ASP A 74 7.33 -6.13 -11.53
C ASP A 74 7.63 -7.28 -10.56
N GLU A 75 8.64 -7.12 -9.68
CA GLU A 75 8.91 -8.08 -8.62
C GLU A 75 7.75 -8.14 -7.61
N CYS A 76 7.01 -7.04 -7.48
CA CYS A 76 5.81 -6.97 -6.68
C CYS A 76 4.62 -7.36 -7.55
N ASP A 77 4.45 -8.67 -7.77
CA ASP A 77 3.34 -9.18 -8.56
C ASP A 77 2.00 -9.07 -7.80
N ALA A 78 0.93 -9.55 -8.41
CA ALA A 78 -0.40 -9.44 -7.82
C ALA A 78 -0.53 -10.17 -6.48
N ILE A 79 0.17 -11.28 -6.30
CA ILE A 79 0.15 -12.04 -5.05
C ILE A 79 0.84 -11.25 -3.94
N ILE A 80 2.05 -10.75 -4.23
CA ILE A 80 2.80 -9.92 -3.28
C ILE A 80 2.03 -8.63 -2.97
N ALA A 81 1.49 -7.98 -4.00
CA ALA A 81 0.69 -6.76 -3.84
C ALA A 81 -0.51 -7.01 -2.93
N SER A 82 -1.20 -8.13 -3.11
CA SER A 82 -2.34 -8.49 -2.27
C SER A 82 -1.92 -8.69 -0.81
N MET A 83 -0.77 -9.31 -0.57
CA MET A 83 -0.24 -9.50 0.78
C MET A 83 0.07 -8.16 1.44
N ILE A 84 0.69 -7.24 0.71
CA ILE A 84 1.03 -5.90 1.21
C ILE A 84 -0.24 -5.14 1.59
N ILE A 85 -1.24 -5.13 0.70
CA ILE A 85 -2.50 -4.42 0.94
C ILE A 85 -3.23 -5.00 2.14
N LYS A 86 -3.29 -6.33 2.27
CA LYS A 86 -3.95 -6.97 3.42
C LYS A 86 -3.29 -6.60 4.73
N ASP A 87 -1.97 -6.63 4.77
CA ASP A 87 -1.22 -6.29 5.98
C ASP A 87 -1.37 -4.80 6.32
N TYR A 88 -1.29 -3.94 5.29
CA TYR A 88 -1.49 -2.50 5.45
C TYR A 88 -2.89 -2.18 5.98
N MET A 89 -3.92 -2.79 5.40
CA MET A 89 -5.31 -2.56 5.83
C MET A 89 -5.57 -3.13 7.22
N ALA A 90 -4.90 -4.22 7.60
CA ALA A 90 -5.00 -4.73 8.97
C ALA A 90 -4.49 -3.70 9.99
N GLU A 91 -3.42 -2.98 9.64
CA GLU A 91 -2.90 -1.89 10.49
C GLU A 91 -3.88 -0.71 10.55
N VAL A 92 -4.54 -0.39 9.43
CA VAL A 92 -5.59 0.64 9.41
C VAL A 92 -6.72 0.28 10.37
N GLU A 93 -7.24 -0.93 10.27
CA GLU A 93 -8.33 -1.41 11.13
C GLU A 93 -7.94 -1.40 12.61
N LYS A 94 -6.73 -1.82 12.91
CA LYS A 94 -6.20 -1.84 14.27
C LYS A 94 -6.20 -0.44 14.87
N ARG A 95 -5.77 0.56 14.10
CA ARG A 95 -5.70 1.94 14.58
C ARG A 95 -7.07 2.59 14.70
N LEU A 96 -8.01 2.23 13.82
CA LEU A 96 -9.38 2.73 13.90
C LEU A 96 -10.13 2.12 15.08
N GLY A 97 -9.74 0.92 15.51
CA GLY A 97 -10.36 0.24 16.66
C GLY A 97 -9.84 0.70 18.01
N GLU A 98 -8.83 1.54 18.03
CA GLU A 98 -8.29 2.12 19.29
C GLU A 98 -9.04 3.42 19.74
#